data_5464581417719505012dab71414ca9e7
#
_entry.id   5464581417719505012dab71414ca9e7
#
_cell.length_a   1.000
_cell.length_b   1.000
_cell.length_c   1.000
_cell.angle_alpha   90.00
_cell.angle_beta   90.00
_cell.angle_gamma   90.00
#
_symmetry.space_group_name_H-M   'P 1'
#
loop_
_entity.id
_entity.type
_entity.pdbx_description
1 polymer ?
#
loop_
_entity_poly.entity_id
_entity_poly.type
_entity_poly.pdbx_seq_one_letter_code
_entity_poly.pdbx_strand_id
1 'polypeptide(L)'
;ATRLSVFDFDETLAFTEAEIDILDQEGNVIDTTTNQEEYDKWEDDERIKSGELKFDYSELDVITNPTEIVAVTDIMRDRSADSDTQVMIVTARSSRTSDDIHRYIDAINIPTDDLYVKAMGDEGLGRGKGGFIFSILEEFPDIREVEFYDDSQKNITDVNTAKAQALEQEMVDVFDVYLVIDGVPQKA
;
A
#
# COMPACT_ATOMS: atom_id res chain seq x y z
N ALA A 1 10.45 -16.81 -8.59
CA ALA A 1 9.19 -16.29 -9.16
C ALA A 1 9.47 -15.43 -10.39
N THR A 2 8.63 -15.53 -11.39
CA THR A 2 8.69 -14.68 -12.59
C THR A 2 7.62 -13.58 -12.56
N ARG A 3 6.71 -13.64 -11.60
CA ARG A 3 5.61 -12.68 -11.41
C ARG A 3 5.66 -12.07 -10.04
N LEU A 4 5.29 -10.78 -9.96
CA LEU A 4 5.17 -10.03 -8.73
C LEU A 4 3.79 -9.38 -8.66
N SER A 5 3.02 -9.69 -7.62
CA SER A 5 1.75 -9.06 -7.34
C SER A 5 1.84 -8.24 -6.05
N VAL A 6 1.62 -6.94 -6.15
CA VAL A 6 1.79 -6.00 -5.04
C VAL A 6 0.46 -5.35 -4.71
N PHE A 7 0.08 -5.41 -3.44
CA PHE A 7 -1.18 -4.87 -2.94
C PHE A 7 -0.91 -3.85 -1.84
N ASP A 8 -1.57 -2.71 -1.91
CA ASP A 8 -1.78 -1.86 -0.74
C ASP A 8 -2.73 -2.57 0.24
N PHE A 9 -2.79 -2.13 1.49
CA PHE A 9 -3.67 -2.72 2.49
C PHE A 9 -4.95 -1.91 2.71
N ASP A 10 -4.83 -0.70 3.26
CA ASP A 10 -5.99 0.12 3.62
C ASP A 10 -6.79 0.56 2.39
N GLU A 11 -8.09 0.34 2.40
CA GLU A 11 -9.03 0.65 1.31
C GLU A 11 -8.72 -0.07 -0.01
N THR A 12 -7.79 -1.04 0.01
CA THR A 12 -7.46 -1.91 -1.11
C THR A 12 -7.82 -3.37 -0.82
N LEU A 13 -7.28 -3.94 0.26
CA LEU A 13 -7.59 -5.30 0.72
C LEU A 13 -8.69 -5.31 1.78
N ALA A 14 -8.78 -4.26 2.58
CA ALA A 14 -9.77 -4.12 3.63
C ALA A 14 -10.13 -2.66 3.84
N PHE A 15 -11.41 -2.39 4.10
CA PHE A 15 -11.84 -1.15 4.71
C PHE A 15 -11.56 -1.25 6.22
N THR A 16 -10.92 -0.24 6.80
CA THR A 16 -10.64 -0.17 8.23
C THR A 16 -11.21 1.11 8.82
N GLU A 17 -11.42 1.11 10.14
CA GLU A 17 -11.94 2.28 10.85
C GLU A 17 -10.84 3.13 11.48
N ALA A 18 -9.57 2.91 11.09
CA ALA A 18 -8.46 3.69 11.61
C ALA A 18 -8.58 5.17 11.22
N GLU A 19 -8.35 6.03 12.20
CA GLU A 19 -8.38 7.48 12.04
C GLU A 19 -6.98 8.05 12.21
N ILE A 20 -6.67 9.11 11.47
CA ILE A 20 -5.43 9.88 11.64
C ILE A 20 -5.81 11.26 12.14
N ASP A 21 -5.39 11.58 13.35
CA ASP A 21 -5.64 12.88 13.96
C ASP A 21 -4.62 13.91 13.51
N ILE A 22 -5.06 15.15 13.39
CA ILE A 22 -4.20 16.31 13.14
C ILE A 22 -4.05 17.05 14.46
N LEU A 23 -2.81 17.19 14.94
CA LEU A 23 -2.49 17.81 16.21
C LEU A 23 -1.83 19.17 16.02
N ASP A 24 -2.16 20.11 16.94
CA ASP A 24 -1.42 21.36 17.09
C ASP A 24 -0.11 21.12 17.88
N GLN A 25 0.65 22.18 18.12
CA GLN A 25 1.93 22.11 18.83
C GLN A 25 1.79 21.74 20.31
N GLU A 26 0.60 21.92 20.89
CA GLU A 26 0.30 21.54 22.28
C GLU A 26 -0.26 20.12 22.40
N GLY A 27 -0.42 19.42 21.28
CA GLY A 27 -0.95 18.07 21.23
C GLY A 27 -2.48 18.00 21.21
N ASN A 28 -3.17 19.11 20.96
CA ASN A 28 -4.62 19.11 20.83
C ASN A 28 -5.04 18.63 19.44
N VAL A 29 -6.07 17.80 19.39
CA VAL A 29 -6.67 17.35 18.12
C VAL A 29 -7.49 18.50 17.55
N ILE A 30 -7.10 18.99 16.37
CA ILE A 30 -7.83 20.05 15.66
C ILE A 30 -8.72 19.51 14.56
N ASP A 31 -8.41 18.34 14.02
CA ASP A 31 -9.20 17.63 13.02
C ASP A 31 -8.83 16.17 13.00
N THR A 32 -9.65 15.35 12.33
CA THR A 32 -9.45 13.91 12.20
C THR A 32 -9.76 13.52 10.76
N THR A 33 -8.87 12.73 10.14
CA THR A 33 -9.11 12.17 8.81
C THR A 33 -9.61 10.74 8.92
N THR A 34 -10.59 10.38 8.10
CA THR A 34 -11.21 9.06 8.10
C THR A 34 -11.05 8.30 6.78
N ASN A 35 -10.46 8.95 5.75
CA ASN A 35 -10.23 8.33 4.46
C ASN A 35 -8.99 8.92 3.77
N GLN A 36 -8.55 8.26 2.70
CA GLN A 36 -7.34 8.64 1.97
C GLN A 36 -7.44 10.03 1.32
N GLU A 37 -8.62 10.40 0.83
CA GLU A 37 -8.83 11.71 0.20
C GLU A 37 -8.63 12.86 1.19
N GLU A 38 -9.18 12.74 2.39
CA GLU A 38 -8.98 13.74 3.45
C GLU A 38 -7.51 13.82 3.87
N TYR A 39 -6.86 12.67 4.02
CA TYR A 39 -5.44 12.60 4.36
C TYR A 39 -4.57 13.28 3.32
N ASP A 40 -4.80 13.01 2.03
CA ASP A 40 -4.04 13.61 0.93
C ASP A 40 -4.16 15.14 0.92
N LYS A 41 -5.35 15.67 1.20
CA LYS A 41 -5.57 17.13 1.32
C LYS A 41 -4.74 17.72 2.44
N TRP A 42 -4.67 17.04 3.60
CA TRP A 42 -3.86 17.50 4.72
C TRP A 42 -2.37 17.41 4.43
N GLU A 43 -1.90 16.38 3.73
CA GLU A 43 -0.50 16.28 3.33
C GLU A 43 -0.02 17.50 2.52
N ASP A 44 -0.92 18.10 1.74
CA ASP A 44 -0.61 19.27 0.92
C ASP A 44 -0.79 20.61 1.68
N ASP A 45 -1.28 20.57 2.92
CA ASP A 45 -1.47 21.77 3.75
C ASP A 45 -0.12 22.35 4.22
N GLU A 46 0.03 23.67 4.05
CA GLU A 46 1.27 24.36 4.43
C GLU A 46 1.61 24.25 5.91
N ARG A 47 0.60 24.14 6.79
CA ARG A 47 0.81 23.99 8.24
C ARG A 47 1.39 22.62 8.59
N ILE A 48 1.05 21.59 7.83
CA ILE A 48 1.67 20.26 7.93
C ILE A 48 3.12 20.31 7.43
N LYS A 49 3.33 20.90 6.25
CA LYS A 49 4.67 21.00 5.65
C LYS A 49 5.64 21.81 6.51
N SER A 50 5.15 22.84 7.18
CA SER A 50 5.95 23.71 8.06
C SER A 50 6.22 23.11 9.45
N GLY A 51 5.48 22.06 9.85
CA GLY A 51 5.55 21.49 11.19
C GLY A 51 4.69 22.20 12.24
N GLU A 52 3.89 23.20 11.85
CA GLU A 52 2.93 23.83 12.75
C GLU A 52 1.87 22.83 13.22
N LEU A 53 1.41 21.98 12.32
CA LEU A 53 0.52 20.86 12.61
C LEU A 53 1.24 19.54 12.26
N LYS A 54 0.84 18.48 12.92
CA LYS A 54 1.39 17.14 12.65
C LYS A 54 0.31 16.07 12.68
N PHE A 55 0.57 14.96 11.99
CA PHE A 55 -0.27 13.78 12.04
C PHE A 55 0.03 12.94 13.27
N ASP A 56 -1.02 12.34 13.84
CA ASP A 56 -0.93 11.28 14.84
C ASP A 56 -1.38 9.97 14.19
N TYR A 57 -0.42 9.07 13.96
CA TYR A 57 -0.63 7.78 13.31
C TYR A 57 -0.85 6.63 14.30
N SER A 58 -1.04 6.90 15.59
CA SER A 58 -1.07 5.86 16.62
C SER A 58 -2.15 4.80 16.40
N GLU A 59 -3.30 5.15 15.83
CA GLU A 59 -4.35 4.18 15.50
C GLU A 59 -3.99 3.24 14.34
N LEU A 60 -2.96 3.56 13.55
CA LEU A 60 -2.47 2.70 12.47
C LEU A 60 -1.56 1.57 12.97
N ASP A 61 -1.25 1.53 14.25
CA ASP A 61 -0.45 0.44 14.84
C ASP A 61 -1.24 -0.86 14.97
N VAL A 62 -2.56 -0.80 14.89
CA VAL A 62 -3.46 -1.96 14.93
C VAL A 62 -4.50 -1.87 13.81
N ILE A 63 -5.05 -3.03 13.41
CA ILE A 63 -6.15 -3.09 12.45
C ILE A 63 -7.46 -3.04 13.24
N THR A 64 -8.31 -2.04 12.95
CA THR A 64 -9.57 -1.81 13.65
C THR A 64 -10.76 -2.11 12.74
N ASN A 65 -11.60 -3.05 13.17
CA ASN A 65 -12.86 -3.44 12.49
C ASN A 65 -12.73 -3.59 10.96
N PRO A 66 -11.83 -4.45 10.47
CA PRO A 66 -11.61 -4.60 9.05
C PRO A 66 -12.81 -5.25 8.36
N THR A 67 -13.15 -4.75 7.17
CA THR A 67 -14.13 -5.35 6.26
C THR A 67 -13.40 -5.75 4.98
N GLU A 68 -13.45 -7.02 4.64
CA GLU A 68 -12.74 -7.56 3.47
C GLU A 68 -13.25 -6.92 2.17
N ILE A 69 -12.32 -6.50 1.31
CA ILE A 69 -12.62 -6.05 -0.05
C ILE A 69 -12.45 -7.26 -0.98
N VAL A 70 -13.54 -8.01 -1.13
CA VAL A 70 -13.54 -9.33 -1.76
C VAL A 70 -13.05 -9.29 -3.21
N ALA A 71 -13.41 -8.25 -3.97
CA ALA A 71 -12.98 -8.12 -5.37
C ALA A 71 -11.44 -8.10 -5.52
N VAL A 72 -10.72 -7.62 -4.50
CA VAL A 72 -9.25 -7.57 -4.52
C VAL A 72 -8.65 -8.77 -3.79
N THR A 73 -9.19 -9.17 -2.64
CA THR A 73 -8.68 -10.33 -1.91
C THR A 73 -8.85 -11.64 -2.68
N ASP A 74 -9.88 -11.76 -3.53
CA ASP A 74 -10.01 -12.92 -4.42
C ASP A 74 -8.88 -12.98 -5.44
N ILE A 75 -8.44 -11.84 -5.96
CA ILE A 75 -7.26 -11.77 -6.83
C ILE A 75 -6.02 -12.19 -6.05
N MET A 76 -5.82 -11.66 -4.86
CA MET A 76 -4.68 -12.02 -4.02
C MET A 76 -4.69 -13.51 -3.69
N ARG A 77 -5.85 -14.07 -3.40
CA ARG A 77 -6.02 -15.50 -3.10
C ARG A 77 -5.59 -16.37 -4.28
N ASP A 78 -5.99 -15.98 -5.49
CA ASP A 78 -5.59 -16.64 -6.74
C ASP A 78 -4.07 -16.56 -6.96
N ARG A 79 -3.48 -15.39 -6.77
CA ARG A 79 -2.03 -15.18 -6.93
C ARG A 79 -1.23 -15.95 -5.89
N SER A 80 -1.71 -16.02 -4.65
CA SER A 80 -1.04 -16.76 -3.57
C SER A 80 -1.05 -18.27 -3.79
N ALA A 81 -1.96 -18.79 -4.61
CA ALA A 81 -1.99 -20.20 -4.99
C ALA A 81 -1.01 -20.54 -6.14
N ASP A 82 -0.48 -19.54 -6.82
CA ASP A 82 0.49 -19.73 -7.92
C ASP A 82 1.92 -19.71 -7.36
N SER A 83 2.61 -20.83 -7.46
CA SER A 83 3.99 -20.98 -6.96
C SER A 83 5.01 -20.10 -7.68
N ASP A 84 4.68 -19.60 -8.88
CA ASP A 84 5.55 -18.70 -9.65
C ASP A 84 5.28 -17.22 -9.40
N THR A 85 4.33 -16.90 -8.55
CA THR A 85 3.99 -15.52 -8.18
C THR A 85 4.46 -15.21 -6.77
N GLN A 86 5.28 -14.17 -6.62
CA GLN A 86 5.55 -13.55 -5.32
C GLN A 86 4.45 -12.53 -5.02
N VAL A 87 3.80 -12.71 -3.88
CA VAL A 87 2.77 -11.77 -3.41
C VAL A 87 3.34 -10.90 -2.29
N MET A 88 3.13 -9.61 -2.40
CA MET A 88 3.58 -8.63 -1.41
C MET A 88 2.46 -7.67 -1.03
N ILE A 89 2.46 -7.26 0.22
CA ILE A 89 1.67 -6.11 0.69
C ILE A 89 2.65 -4.98 0.97
N VAL A 90 2.42 -3.82 0.37
CA VAL A 90 3.21 -2.60 0.61
C VAL A 90 2.28 -1.55 1.18
N THR A 91 2.46 -1.21 2.44
CA THR A 91 1.59 -0.32 3.20
C THR A 91 2.32 0.90 3.72
N ALA A 92 1.60 2.03 3.84
CA ALA A 92 2.09 3.22 4.52
C ALA A 92 2.10 3.08 6.05
N ARG A 93 1.52 2.00 6.59
CA ARG A 93 1.55 1.73 8.03
C ARG A 93 2.96 1.45 8.51
N SER A 94 3.19 1.60 9.83
CA SER A 94 4.47 1.25 10.44
C SER A 94 4.66 -0.28 10.56
N SER A 95 5.90 -0.71 10.79
CA SER A 95 6.24 -2.14 10.98
C SER A 95 5.49 -2.79 12.16
N ARG A 96 4.99 -1.99 13.11
CA ARG A 96 4.20 -2.48 14.24
C ARG A 96 2.88 -3.12 13.83
N THR A 97 2.38 -2.79 12.63
CA THR A 97 1.13 -3.36 12.09
C THR A 97 1.36 -4.66 11.31
N SER A 98 2.58 -5.00 10.96
CA SER A 98 2.89 -6.13 10.07
C SER A 98 2.32 -7.46 10.55
N ASP A 99 2.45 -7.76 11.84
CA ASP A 99 1.94 -9.02 12.41
C ASP A 99 0.40 -9.06 12.38
N ASP A 100 -0.26 -7.93 12.63
CA ASP A 100 -1.73 -7.84 12.54
C ASP A 100 -2.22 -8.03 11.11
N ILE A 101 -1.50 -7.49 10.13
CA ILE A 101 -1.81 -7.70 8.71
C ILE A 101 -1.69 -9.18 8.37
N HIS A 102 -0.59 -9.84 8.75
CA HIS A 102 -0.42 -11.28 8.52
C HIS A 102 -1.56 -12.09 9.14
N ARG A 103 -1.94 -11.81 10.40
CA ARG A 103 -3.04 -12.50 11.07
C ARG A 103 -4.37 -12.28 10.37
N TYR A 104 -4.65 -11.07 9.91
CA TYR A 104 -5.87 -10.77 9.17
C TYR A 104 -5.94 -11.52 7.84
N ILE A 105 -4.87 -11.51 7.07
CA ILE A 105 -4.80 -12.21 5.78
C ILE A 105 -4.98 -13.72 5.98
N ASP A 106 -4.36 -14.30 6.99
CA ASP A 106 -4.55 -15.70 7.36
C ASP A 106 -6.01 -15.99 7.75
N ALA A 107 -6.63 -15.10 8.52
CA ALA A 107 -8.02 -15.24 8.98
C ALA A 107 -9.04 -15.22 7.84
N ILE A 108 -8.74 -14.58 6.71
CA ILE A 108 -9.59 -14.57 5.51
C ILE A 108 -9.22 -15.67 4.51
N ASN A 109 -8.44 -16.66 4.94
CA ASN A 109 -8.06 -17.85 4.18
C ASN A 109 -7.20 -17.57 2.95
N ILE A 110 -6.25 -16.66 3.07
CA ILE A 110 -5.18 -16.46 2.09
C ILE A 110 -3.88 -17.01 2.69
N PRO A 111 -3.15 -17.88 1.98
CA PRO A 111 -1.87 -18.40 2.47
C PRO A 111 -0.87 -17.28 2.77
N THR A 112 -0.21 -17.34 3.93
CA THR A 112 0.73 -16.30 4.38
C THR A 112 2.17 -16.78 4.49
N ASP A 113 2.46 -18.05 4.19
CA ASP A 113 3.80 -18.64 4.34
C ASP A 113 4.87 -17.88 3.55
N ASP A 114 4.54 -17.46 2.33
CA ASP A 114 5.43 -16.73 1.43
C ASP A 114 5.03 -15.26 1.28
N LEU A 115 4.13 -14.76 2.11
CA LEU A 115 3.68 -13.36 2.05
C LEU A 115 4.72 -12.44 2.68
N TYR A 116 5.16 -11.46 1.92
CA TYR A 116 6.02 -10.38 2.41
C TYR A 116 5.19 -9.11 2.63
N VAL A 117 5.27 -8.54 3.83
CA VAL A 117 4.63 -7.27 4.17
C VAL A 117 5.72 -6.21 4.35
N LYS A 118 5.74 -5.24 3.43
CA LYS A 118 6.63 -4.07 3.51
C LYS A 118 5.87 -2.90 4.11
N ALA A 119 6.20 -2.57 5.35
CA ALA A 119 5.67 -1.39 6.04
C ALA A 119 6.60 -0.20 5.79
N MET A 120 6.12 0.80 5.06
CA MET A 120 6.91 1.96 4.65
C MET A 120 6.78 3.15 5.60
N GLY A 121 5.89 3.07 6.58
CA GLY A 121 5.63 4.18 7.51
C GLY A 121 6.83 4.58 8.37
N ASP A 122 7.80 3.69 8.57
CA ASP A 122 9.01 3.97 9.34
C ASP A 122 10.14 4.59 8.50
N GLU A 123 9.98 4.69 7.18
CA GLU A 123 11.05 5.13 6.27
C GLU A 123 11.12 6.65 6.08
N GLY A 124 10.23 7.41 6.71
CA GLY A 124 10.20 8.87 6.60
C GLY A 124 9.96 9.34 5.15
N LEU A 125 10.65 10.42 4.73
CA LEU A 125 10.55 11.00 3.39
C LEU A 125 11.36 10.24 2.34
N GLY A 126 11.53 8.94 2.50
CA GLY A 126 12.27 8.10 1.56
C GLY A 126 11.56 7.90 0.22
N ARG A 127 11.98 6.89 -0.50
CA ARG A 127 11.37 6.51 -1.77
C ARG A 127 9.91 6.07 -1.56
N GLY A 128 9.06 6.34 -2.55
CA GLY A 128 7.68 5.87 -2.56
C GLY A 128 7.57 4.39 -2.95
N LYS A 129 6.32 3.92 -3.09
CA LYS A 129 6.05 2.53 -3.47
C LYS A 129 6.64 2.16 -4.85
N GLY A 130 6.65 3.11 -5.80
CA GLY A 130 7.26 2.90 -7.11
C GLY A 130 8.76 2.64 -7.02
N GLY A 131 9.48 3.43 -6.23
CA GLY A 131 10.91 3.23 -5.99
C GLY A 131 11.22 1.90 -5.31
N PHE A 132 10.36 1.48 -4.39
CA PHE A 132 10.50 0.17 -3.75
C PHE A 132 10.32 -0.97 -4.76
N ILE A 133 9.24 -0.94 -5.57
CA ILE A 133 9.01 -1.96 -6.61
C ILE A 133 10.18 -1.99 -7.59
N PHE A 134 10.65 -0.83 -8.03
CA PHE A 134 11.80 -0.75 -8.95
C PHE A 134 13.03 -1.44 -8.36
N SER A 135 13.32 -1.24 -7.07
CA SER A 135 14.45 -1.89 -6.40
C SER A 135 14.30 -3.42 -6.32
N ILE A 136 13.07 -3.92 -6.17
CA ILE A 136 12.81 -5.36 -6.23
C ILE A 136 13.14 -5.92 -7.62
N LEU A 137 12.78 -5.21 -8.67
CA LEU A 137 13.07 -5.64 -10.05
C LEU A 137 14.57 -5.64 -10.35
N GLU A 138 15.32 -4.70 -9.78
CA GLU A 138 16.79 -4.70 -9.89
C GLU A 138 17.41 -5.90 -9.18
N GLU A 139 16.89 -6.26 -8.01
CA GLU A 139 17.41 -7.35 -7.20
C GLU A 139 17.01 -8.74 -7.75
N PHE A 140 15.81 -8.84 -8.33
CA PHE A 140 15.24 -10.10 -8.81
C PHE A 140 14.92 -10.03 -10.32
N PRO A 141 15.94 -10.13 -11.18
CA PRO A 141 15.77 -9.93 -12.63
C PRO A 141 14.93 -11.02 -13.34
N ASP A 142 14.62 -12.12 -12.66
CA ASP A 142 13.72 -13.15 -13.20
C ASP A 142 12.25 -12.72 -13.19
N ILE A 143 11.91 -11.68 -12.43
CA ILE A 143 10.55 -11.11 -12.44
C ILE A 143 10.35 -10.36 -13.75
N ARG A 144 9.38 -10.82 -14.55
CA ARG A 144 9.08 -10.24 -15.86
C ARG A 144 7.66 -9.66 -15.94
N GLU A 145 6.79 -10.00 -15.01
CA GLU A 145 5.41 -9.52 -14.95
C GLU A 145 5.13 -8.93 -13.58
N VAL A 146 4.57 -7.73 -13.55
CA VAL A 146 4.21 -7.01 -12.33
C VAL A 146 2.77 -6.54 -12.40
N GLU A 147 2.04 -6.66 -11.29
CA GLU A 147 0.75 -5.99 -11.10
C GLU A 147 0.73 -5.29 -9.74
N PHE A 148 0.08 -4.13 -9.68
CA PHE A 148 0.01 -3.29 -8.50
C PHE A 148 -1.41 -2.78 -8.29
N TYR A 149 -1.88 -2.88 -7.04
CA TYR A 149 -3.23 -2.47 -6.63
C TYR A 149 -3.14 -1.49 -5.48
N ASP A 150 -3.74 -0.31 -5.62
CA ASP A 150 -3.76 0.73 -4.60
C ASP A 150 -4.98 1.64 -4.79
N ASP A 151 -5.51 2.20 -3.71
CA ASP A 151 -6.63 3.14 -3.75
C ASP A 151 -6.18 4.60 -3.87
N SER A 152 -4.90 4.88 -3.66
CA SER A 152 -4.35 6.23 -3.67
C SER A 152 -3.86 6.65 -5.05
N GLN A 153 -4.45 7.71 -5.61
CA GLN A 153 -4.00 8.27 -6.88
C GLN A 153 -2.53 8.71 -6.84
N LYS A 154 -2.05 9.21 -5.70
CA LYS A 154 -0.64 9.57 -5.55
C LYS A 154 0.28 8.36 -5.72
N ASN A 155 -0.08 7.23 -5.11
CA ASN A 155 0.69 5.99 -5.25
C ASN A 155 0.62 5.44 -6.68
N ILE A 156 -0.55 5.51 -7.32
CA ILE A 156 -0.72 5.12 -8.72
C ILE A 156 0.20 5.95 -9.63
N THR A 157 0.24 7.25 -9.45
CA THR A 157 1.11 8.15 -10.22
C THR A 157 2.59 7.81 -10.02
N ASP A 158 2.99 7.58 -8.77
CA ASP A 158 4.36 7.19 -8.42
C ASP A 158 4.77 5.86 -9.05
N VAL A 159 3.90 4.86 -8.95
CA VAL A 159 4.15 3.52 -9.51
C VAL A 159 4.14 3.55 -11.04
N ASN A 160 3.29 4.37 -11.67
CA ASN A 160 3.30 4.56 -13.12
C ASN A 160 4.64 5.13 -13.63
N THR A 161 5.31 5.98 -12.84
CA THR A 161 6.66 6.45 -13.17
C THR A 161 7.67 5.30 -13.16
N ALA A 162 7.62 4.45 -12.14
CA ALA A 162 8.46 3.26 -12.05
C ALA A 162 8.17 2.26 -13.19
N LYS A 163 6.90 2.08 -13.53
CA LYS A 163 6.46 1.26 -14.67
C LYS A 163 7.09 1.71 -15.98
N ALA A 164 6.99 3.01 -16.28
CA ALA A 164 7.56 3.56 -17.50
C ALA A 164 9.07 3.29 -17.59
N GLN A 165 9.78 3.50 -16.48
CA GLN A 165 11.22 3.24 -16.39
C GLN A 165 11.56 1.76 -16.58
N ALA A 166 10.83 0.87 -15.91
CA ALA A 166 11.07 -0.57 -15.98
C ALA A 166 10.82 -1.13 -17.39
N LEU A 167 9.79 -0.65 -18.07
CA LEU A 167 9.48 -1.04 -19.46
C LEU A 167 10.54 -0.49 -20.42
N GLU A 168 10.94 0.77 -20.27
CA GLU A 168 11.98 1.39 -21.11
C GLU A 168 13.31 0.66 -20.99
N GLN A 169 13.68 0.23 -19.79
CA GLN A 169 14.91 -0.51 -19.52
C GLN A 169 14.77 -2.01 -19.80
N GLU A 170 13.64 -2.45 -20.32
CA GLU A 170 13.38 -3.87 -20.65
C GLU A 170 13.51 -4.82 -19.43
N MET A 171 13.29 -4.28 -18.22
CA MET A 171 13.35 -5.07 -16.98
C MET A 171 12.15 -6.02 -16.86
N VAL A 172 11.00 -5.61 -17.40
CA VAL A 172 9.76 -6.39 -17.37
C VAL A 172 9.10 -6.38 -18.75
N ASP A 173 8.24 -7.37 -18.99
CA ASP A 173 7.46 -7.48 -20.22
C ASP A 173 6.04 -6.94 -20.02
N VAL A 174 5.51 -7.08 -18.80
CA VAL A 174 4.16 -6.62 -18.43
C VAL A 174 4.23 -5.91 -17.07
N PHE A 175 3.60 -4.74 -16.99
CA PHE A 175 3.47 -4.02 -15.73
C PHE A 175 2.10 -3.34 -15.72
N ASP A 176 1.15 -3.96 -15.03
CA ASP A 176 -0.22 -3.46 -14.90
C ASP A 176 -0.44 -2.77 -13.57
N VAL A 177 -1.11 -1.62 -13.59
CA VAL A 177 -1.42 -0.81 -12.42
C VAL A 177 -2.93 -0.64 -12.33
N TYR A 178 -3.49 -0.86 -11.13
CA TYR A 178 -4.93 -0.79 -10.88
C TYR A 178 -5.22 0.19 -9.74
N LEU A 179 -6.09 1.16 -10.02
CA LEU A 179 -6.66 2.03 -9.00
C LEU A 179 -7.91 1.34 -8.43
N VAL A 180 -7.94 1.16 -7.12
CA VAL A 180 -9.09 0.57 -6.43
C VAL A 180 -9.99 1.70 -5.94
N ILE A 181 -11.20 1.76 -6.49
CA ILE A 181 -12.20 2.79 -6.15
C ILE A 181 -13.40 2.07 -5.53
N ASP A 182 -13.71 2.43 -4.28
CA ASP A 182 -14.80 1.81 -3.52
C ASP A 182 -14.75 0.27 -3.56
N GLY A 183 -13.56 -0.29 -3.44
CA GLY A 183 -13.32 -1.72 -3.44
C GLY A 183 -13.34 -2.38 -4.82
N VAL A 184 -13.35 -1.62 -5.92
CA VAL A 184 -13.37 -2.15 -7.29
C VAL A 184 -12.08 -1.75 -8.01
N PRO A 185 -11.24 -2.73 -8.44
CA PRO A 185 -10.03 -2.42 -9.20
C PRO A 185 -10.34 -1.98 -10.62
N GLN A 186 -9.69 -0.90 -11.05
CA GLN A 186 -9.80 -0.33 -12.39
C GLN A 186 -8.40 -0.11 -12.96
N LYS A 187 -8.17 -0.59 -14.18
CA LYS A 187 -6.86 -0.44 -14.81
C LYS A 187 -6.54 1.03 -15.02
N ALA A 188 -5.38 1.44 -14.55
CA ALA A 188 -4.94 2.83 -14.58
C ALA A 188 -3.77 3.04 -15.55
#